data_79d1a029e744a7cf48c7e3c11c84981b
#
_entry.id   79d1a029e744a7cf48c7e3c11c84981b
#
_cell.length_a   1.000
_cell.length_b   1.000
_cell.length_c   1.000
_cell.angle_alpha   90.00
_cell.angle_beta   90.00
_cell.angle_gamma   90.00
#
_symmetry.space_group_name_H-M   'P 1'
#
loop_
_entity.id
_entity.type
_entity.pdbx_description
1 polymer ?
#
loop_
_entity_poly.entity_id
_entity_poly.type
_entity_poly.pdbx_seq_one_letter_code
_entity_poly.pdbx_strand_id
1 'polypeptide(L)'
;MLCEIEDVLARAGHRKAAADENADTLVAGDELIFPTSRMLRGFARSGAEVVLISHRPEALESATKKWLRDFGIDYDWLHLAPRGVNYETHIKRTLAAHKDDL
;
A
#
# COMPACT_ATOMS: atom_id res chain seq x y z
N MET A 1 12.32 -0.02 4.89
CA MET A 1 11.10 -0.10 5.72
C MET A 1 9.96 -0.73 4.95
N LEU A 2 9.30 -1.71 5.53
CA LEU A 2 8.11 -2.33 4.94
C LEU A 2 6.86 -1.82 5.66
N CYS A 3 5.88 -1.33 4.91
CA CYS A 3 4.62 -0.84 5.47
C CYS A 3 3.44 -1.42 4.71
N GLU A 4 2.47 -1.98 5.44
CA GLU A 4 1.20 -2.39 4.87
C GLU A 4 0.33 -1.16 4.62
N ILE A 5 -0.43 -1.17 3.50
CA ILE A 5 -1.31 -0.05 3.20
C ILE A 5 -2.59 -0.13 4.03
N GLU A 6 -3.31 -1.25 3.98
CA GLU A 6 -4.61 -1.38 4.60
C GLU A 6 -4.49 -1.33 6.13
N ASP A 7 -5.30 -0.46 6.74
CA ASP A 7 -5.42 -0.27 8.19
C ASP A 7 -4.14 0.21 8.89
N VAL A 8 -3.05 0.43 8.15
CA VAL A 8 -1.82 1.01 8.68
C VAL A 8 -1.60 2.41 8.09
N LEU A 9 -1.68 2.55 6.77
CA LEU A 9 -1.55 3.83 6.06
C LEU A 9 -2.89 4.38 5.59
N ALA A 10 -3.81 3.52 5.21
CA ALA A 10 -5.12 3.90 4.67
C ALA A 10 -6.24 3.10 5.32
N ARG A 11 -7.32 3.79 5.68
CA ARG A 11 -8.54 3.12 6.16
C ARG A 11 -9.43 2.83 4.98
N ALA A 12 -9.65 1.56 4.72
CA ALA A 12 -10.44 1.08 3.59
C ALA A 12 -11.71 0.34 4.02
N GLY A 13 -12.12 0.49 5.29
CA GLY A 13 -13.26 -0.23 5.84
C GLY A 13 -14.57 0.01 5.10
N HIS A 14 -14.76 1.20 4.54
CA HIS A 14 -15.95 1.54 3.77
C HIS A 14 -16.10 0.72 2.47
N ARG A 15 -15.04 0.01 2.04
CA ARG A 15 -15.04 -0.80 0.82
C ARG A 15 -15.27 -2.28 1.04
N LYS A 16 -15.47 -2.72 2.28
CA LYS A 16 -15.56 -4.16 2.59
C LYS A 16 -16.66 -4.91 1.83
N ALA A 17 -17.76 -4.24 1.55
CA ALA A 17 -18.89 -4.85 0.86
C ALA A 17 -18.91 -4.53 -0.64
N ALA A 18 -18.09 -3.63 -1.12
CA ALA A 18 -18.10 -3.18 -2.50
C ALA A 18 -16.97 -3.85 -3.26
N ALA A 19 -17.23 -5.07 -3.70
CA ALA A 19 -16.15 -5.86 -4.24
C ALA A 19 -15.64 -5.36 -5.60
N ASP A 20 -16.44 -4.78 -6.49
CA ASP A 20 -16.03 -4.78 -7.87
C ASP A 20 -16.26 -3.53 -8.72
N GLU A 21 -17.47 -3.05 -8.87
CA GLU A 21 -17.78 -2.16 -9.97
C GLU A 21 -17.24 -0.73 -9.84
N ASN A 22 -17.03 -0.27 -8.61
CA ASN A 22 -16.59 1.10 -8.35
C ASN A 22 -15.32 1.15 -7.50
N ALA A 23 -14.51 0.09 -7.56
CA ALA A 23 -13.33 -0.02 -6.71
C ALA A 23 -12.37 1.16 -6.87
N ASP A 24 -12.13 1.61 -8.10
CA ASP A 24 -11.24 2.74 -8.37
C ASP A 24 -11.76 4.02 -7.73
N THR A 25 -13.06 4.28 -7.84
CA THR A 25 -13.69 5.45 -7.23
C THR A 25 -13.67 5.35 -5.71
N LEU A 26 -13.89 4.14 -5.17
CA LEU A 26 -13.91 3.92 -3.74
C LEU A 26 -12.52 4.03 -3.11
N VAL A 27 -11.47 3.63 -3.83
CA VAL A 27 -10.09 3.81 -3.36
C VAL A 27 -9.79 5.29 -3.14
N ALA A 28 -10.29 6.17 -3.99
CA ALA A 28 -10.09 7.61 -3.81
C ALA A 28 -10.67 8.13 -2.50
N GLY A 29 -11.66 7.45 -1.91
CA GLY A 29 -12.27 7.80 -0.65
C GLY A 29 -11.60 7.18 0.58
N ASP A 30 -10.54 6.42 0.44
CA ASP A 30 -9.81 5.86 1.58
C ASP A 30 -9.23 6.99 2.44
N GLU A 31 -9.33 6.83 3.76
CA GLU A 31 -8.80 7.84 4.68
C GLU A 31 -7.32 7.60 4.95
N LEU A 32 -6.54 8.69 4.95
CA LEU A 32 -5.13 8.64 5.31
C LEU A 32 -4.96 8.52 6.83
N ILE A 33 -4.09 7.62 7.26
CA ILE A 33 -3.70 7.50 8.66
C ILE A 33 -2.47 8.37 8.88
N PHE A 34 -2.66 9.57 9.42
CA PHE A 34 -1.63 10.61 9.53
C PHE A 34 -0.36 10.20 10.27
N PRO A 35 -0.43 9.55 11.45
CA PRO A 35 0.82 9.16 12.13
C PRO A 35 1.71 8.28 11.28
N THR A 36 1.12 7.33 10.54
CA THR A 36 1.87 6.46 9.63
C THR A 36 2.49 7.26 8.49
N SER A 37 1.74 8.19 7.89
CA SER A 37 2.26 8.99 6.78
C SER A 37 3.43 9.86 7.22
N ARG A 38 3.38 10.41 8.42
CA ARG A 38 4.50 11.18 8.99
C ARG A 38 5.74 10.32 9.21
N MET A 39 5.54 9.11 9.71
CA MET A 39 6.63 8.15 9.92
C MET A 39 7.30 7.80 8.59
N LEU A 40 6.51 7.49 7.55
CA LEU A 40 7.04 7.18 6.24
C LEU A 40 7.82 8.35 5.66
N ARG A 41 7.32 9.57 5.81
CA ARG A 41 8.01 10.77 5.34
C ARG A 41 9.36 10.95 6.04
N GLY A 42 9.41 10.69 7.34
CA GLY A 42 10.65 10.73 8.10
C GLY A 42 11.67 9.72 7.60
N PHE A 43 11.25 8.49 7.35
CA PHE A 43 12.12 7.46 6.79
C PHE A 43 12.63 7.83 5.40
N ALA A 44 11.74 8.30 4.53
CA ALA A 44 12.13 8.72 3.18
C ALA A 44 13.17 9.85 3.22
N ARG A 45 12.98 10.83 4.10
CA ARG A 45 13.92 11.95 4.26
C ARG A 45 15.28 11.52 4.82
N SER A 46 15.29 10.46 5.63
CA SER A 46 16.55 9.93 6.17
C SER A 46 17.33 9.08 5.17
N GLY A 47 16.79 8.88 3.98
CA GLY A 47 17.41 8.04 2.94
C GLY A 47 17.03 6.57 3.04
N ALA A 48 16.16 6.20 3.96
CA ALA A 48 15.70 4.82 4.07
C ALA A 48 14.79 4.45 2.90
N GLU A 49 14.89 3.21 2.44
CA GLU A 49 14.02 2.69 1.40
C GLU A 49 12.66 2.36 1.98
N VAL A 50 11.61 2.76 1.27
CA VAL A 50 10.21 2.53 1.66
C VAL A 50 9.57 1.53 0.72
N VAL A 51 9.13 0.40 1.26
CA VAL A 51 8.43 -0.66 0.53
C VAL A 51 7.00 -0.71 1.04
N LEU A 52 6.04 -0.46 0.16
CA LEU A 52 4.62 -0.58 0.48
C LEU A 52 4.08 -1.91 -0.03
N ILE A 53 3.31 -2.59 0.81
CA ILE A 53 2.69 -3.86 0.47
C ILE A 53 1.18 -3.78 0.71
N SER A 54 0.41 -4.35 -0.19
CA SER A 54 -1.05 -4.33 -0.13
C SER A 54 -1.61 -5.69 -0.52
N HIS A 55 -2.71 -6.09 0.11
CA HIS A 55 -3.46 -7.27 -0.32
C HIS A 55 -4.46 -6.94 -1.43
N ARG A 56 -4.51 -5.70 -1.88
CA ARG A 56 -5.36 -5.28 -3.00
C ARG A 56 -4.95 -6.01 -4.27
N PRO A 57 -5.92 -6.36 -5.14
CA PRO A 57 -5.59 -6.97 -6.42
C PRO A 57 -4.81 -6.00 -7.32
N GLU A 58 -4.01 -6.54 -8.22
CA GLU A 58 -3.21 -5.75 -9.15
C GLU A 58 -4.06 -4.80 -10.02
N ALA A 59 -5.32 -5.14 -10.24
CA ALA A 59 -6.24 -4.28 -10.98
C ALA A 59 -6.44 -2.90 -10.33
N LEU A 60 -6.17 -2.78 -9.02
CA LEU A 60 -6.27 -1.51 -8.30
C LEU A 60 -4.95 -0.73 -8.25
N GLU A 61 -3.95 -1.14 -8.99
CA GLU A 61 -2.63 -0.48 -8.95
C GLU A 61 -2.71 0.99 -9.31
N SER A 62 -3.36 1.33 -10.43
CA SER A 62 -3.47 2.72 -10.88
C SER A 62 -4.18 3.61 -9.86
N ALA A 63 -5.31 3.14 -9.31
CA ALA A 63 -6.06 3.88 -8.32
C ALA A 63 -5.27 4.06 -7.03
N THR A 64 -4.54 3.03 -6.61
CA THR A 64 -3.71 3.07 -5.41
C THR A 64 -2.54 4.04 -5.58
N LYS A 65 -1.87 4.02 -6.73
CA LYS A 65 -0.79 4.97 -7.04
C LYS A 65 -1.29 6.40 -7.06
N LYS A 66 -2.48 6.64 -7.63
CA LYS A 66 -3.09 7.97 -7.63
C LYS A 66 -3.36 8.44 -6.20
N TRP A 67 -3.92 7.59 -5.35
CA TRP A 67 -4.19 7.90 -3.96
C TRP A 67 -2.90 8.27 -3.21
N LEU A 68 -1.85 7.49 -3.38
CA LEU A 68 -0.54 7.76 -2.77
C LEU A 68 0.02 9.10 -3.23
N ARG A 69 -0.08 9.39 -4.52
CA ARG A 69 0.38 10.67 -5.09
C ARG A 69 -0.43 11.84 -4.55
N ASP A 70 -1.76 11.70 -4.48
CA ASP A 70 -2.65 12.77 -4.02
C ASP A 70 -2.39 13.14 -2.56
N PHE A 71 -1.96 12.18 -1.74
CA PHE A 71 -1.58 12.44 -0.36
C PHE A 71 -0.08 12.70 -0.14
N GLY A 72 0.70 12.75 -1.23
CA GLY A 72 2.13 13.06 -1.13
C GLY A 72 2.95 11.99 -0.45
N ILE A 73 2.58 10.73 -0.58
CA ILE A 73 3.32 9.61 0.02
C ILE A 73 4.46 9.21 -0.90
N ASP A 74 5.69 9.33 -0.42
CA ASP A 74 6.88 8.88 -1.13
C ASP A 74 7.18 7.42 -0.81
N TYR A 75 7.46 6.63 -1.82
CA TYR A 75 7.81 5.23 -1.67
C TYR A 75 8.73 4.80 -2.81
N ASP A 76 9.50 3.75 -2.58
CA ASP A 76 10.41 3.21 -3.59
C ASP A 76 9.78 2.02 -4.31
N TRP A 77 8.99 1.21 -3.59
CA TRP A 77 8.37 0.01 -4.13
C TRP A 77 6.92 -0.12 -3.66
N LEU A 78 6.07 -0.55 -4.57
CA LEU A 78 4.66 -0.85 -4.27
C LEU A 78 4.35 -2.26 -4.80
N HIS A 79 3.94 -3.14 -3.89
CA HIS A 79 3.59 -4.52 -4.23
C HIS A 79 2.14 -4.80 -3.91
N LEU A 80 1.31 -4.95 -4.94
CA LEU A 80 -0.06 -5.42 -4.82
C LEU A 80 -0.10 -6.94 -4.91
N ALA A 81 -1.19 -7.55 -4.41
CA ALA A 81 -1.31 -9.01 -4.37
C ALA A 81 -1.46 -9.58 -5.77
N PRO A 82 -0.57 -10.49 -6.20
CA PRO A 82 -0.72 -11.20 -7.46
C PRO A 82 -1.98 -12.07 -7.44
N ARG A 83 -2.58 -12.24 -8.60
CA ARG A 83 -3.77 -13.09 -8.75
C ARG A 83 -3.46 -14.53 -8.33
N GLY A 84 -4.34 -15.09 -7.49
CA GLY A 84 -4.21 -16.48 -7.05
C GLY A 84 -3.18 -16.72 -5.94
N VAL A 85 -2.56 -15.68 -5.42
CA VAL A 85 -1.58 -15.79 -4.32
C VAL A 85 -2.23 -15.29 -3.05
N ASN A 86 -2.18 -16.08 -1.96
CA ASN A 86 -2.70 -15.62 -0.67
C ASN A 86 -1.78 -14.56 -0.06
N TYR A 87 -2.30 -13.78 0.88
CA TYR A 87 -1.58 -12.65 1.44
C TYR A 87 -0.32 -13.05 2.21
N GLU A 88 -0.37 -14.15 2.94
CA GLU A 88 0.80 -14.65 3.68
C GLU A 88 1.96 -14.96 2.73
N THR A 89 1.68 -15.64 1.63
CA THR A 89 2.69 -15.94 0.60
C THR A 89 3.20 -14.65 -0.03
N HIS A 90 2.31 -13.70 -0.29
CA HIS A 90 2.67 -12.40 -0.85
C HIS A 90 3.65 -11.65 0.06
N ILE A 91 3.38 -11.60 1.36
CA ILE A 91 4.28 -10.99 2.34
C ILE A 91 5.65 -11.68 2.33
N LYS A 92 5.66 -13.01 2.37
CA LYS A 92 6.92 -13.77 2.38
C LYS A 92 7.77 -13.52 1.14
N ARG A 93 7.14 -13.48 -0.03
CA ARG A 93 7.83 -13.18 -1.29
C ARG A 93 8.38 -11.76 -1.32
N THR A 94 7.61 -10.80 -0.82
CA THR A 94 8.04 -9.40 -0.76
C THR A 94 9.22 -9.23 0.19
N LEU A 95 9.16 -9.84 1.37
CA LEU A 95 10.28 -9.82 2.32
C LEU A 95 11.55 -10.44 1.73
N ALA A 96 11.42 -11.56 1.03
CA ALA A 96 12.55 -12.21 0.39
C ALA A 96 13.17 -11.34 -0.71
N ALA A 97 12.34 -10.64 -1.49
CA ALA A 97 12.80 -9.76 -2.56
C ALA A 97 13.56 -8.54 -2.03
N HIS A 98 13.25 -8.09 -0.83
CA HIS A 98 13.82 -6.86 -0.24
C HIS A 98 14.67 -7.13 1.00
N LYS A 99 15.11 -8.36 1.23
CA LYS A 99 15.84 -8.70 2.46
C LYS A 99 17.09 -7.87 2.69
N ASP A 100 17.74 -7.41 1.63
CA ASP A 100 18.95 -6.59 1.71
C ASP A 100 18.64 -5.09 1.82
N ASP A 101 17.37 -4.71 1.64
CA ASP A 101 16.91 -3.32 1.65
C ASP A 101 16.20 -2.92 2.95
N LEU A 102 15.90 -3.90 3.80
CA LEU A 102 15.10 -3.68 5.00
C LEU A 102 15.92 -3.72 6.29
#